data_5e54da5a6870e864e13232dcc0d1c071
#
_entry.id   5e54da5a6870e864e13232dcc0d1c071
#
_cell.length_a   1.000
_cell.length_b   1.000
_cell.length_c   1.000
_cell.angle_alpha   90.00
_cell.angle_beta   90.00
_cell.angle_gamma   90.00
#
_symmetry.space_group_name_H-M   'P 1'
#
loop_
_entity.id
_entity.type
_entity.pdbx_description
1 polymer ?
#
loop_
_entity_poly.entity_id
_entity_poly.type
_entity_poly.pdbx_seq_one_letter_code
_entity_poly.pdbx_strand_id
1 'polypeptide(L)'
;MCKSKAQNAAGCFYMLTTNVGRQIMGIPAAQEVTPNKLRPWTMGFSQAFASCCVIAGTLGAGAFVKYQSWRWSYYLNAFVYGTSATLVFFFYHPPPTGLRRQQGQLREILSKVDYFGIFLFAGSIASLLIALTWGGDTYPWSSGKVIASLVVGCAGLVGFGLYEWLFTSEGIFDHRLFETRNFPILLFVCTVDGMLLLGVNVLFAQQIADMFTTDAVKIATVLTPFLTTSAFGCLPAGFVMARTKSYRVMLVCALLWCSLFTGLMAMINEQRLSWAYAFSSLFGIGTAVTTVIPGSYFFLYLNTSLC
;
A
#
# COMPACT_ATOMS: atom_id res chain seq x y z
N MET A 1 -15.78 11.48 -28.05
CA MET A 1 -14.57 11.59 -27.22
C MET A 1 -14.86 11.83 -25.73
N CYS A 2 -15.84 12.64 -25.32
CA CYS A 2 -16.18 12.86 -23.90
C CYS A 2 -16.72 11.62 -23.13
N LYS A 3 -17.54 10.75 -23.76
CA LYS A 3 -18.06 9.53 -23.11
C LYS A 3 -16.97 8.55 -22.68
N SER A 4 -15.86 8.46 -23.41
CA SER A 4 -14.78 7.53 -23.05
C SER A 4 -13.97 7.99 -21.83
N LYS A 5 -13.79 9.28 -21.61
CA LYS A 5 -13.07 9.82 -20.45
C LYS A 5 -13.85 9.65 -19.16
N ALA A 6 -15.17 9.85 -19.17
CA ALA A 6 -16.03 9.64 -18.00
C ALA A 6 -16.14 8.14 -17.62
N GLN A 7 -16.21 7.25 -18.61
CA GLN A 7 -16.20 5.80 -18.37
C GLN A 7 -14.85 5.33 -17.81
N ASN A 8 -13.74 5.88 -18.29
CA ASN A 8 -12.42 5.55 -17.73
C ASN A 8 -12.26 6.08 -16.30
N ALA A 9 -12.74 7.30 -16.01
CA ALA A 9 -12.72 7.84 -14.65
C ALA A 9 -13.58 7.02 -13.68
N ALA A 10 -14.78 6.60 -14.08
CA ALA A 10 -15.64 5.74 -13.27
C ALA A 10 -15.00 4.35 -13.04
N GLY A 11 -14.36 3.77 -14.06
CA GLY A 11 -13.62 2.52 -13.93
C GLY A 11 -12.43 2.63 -12.98
N CYS A 12 -11.65 3.71 -13.06
CA CYS A 12 -10.55 3.97 -12.13
C CYS A 12 -11.04 4.17 -10.69
N PHE A 13 -12.14 4.89 -10.50
CA PHE A 13 -12.74 5.10 -9.17
C PHE A 13 -13.22 3.77 -8.56
N TYR A 14 -13.87 2.93 -9.35
CA TYR A 14 -14.32 1.60 -8.90
C TYR A 14 -13.15 0.70 -8.53
N MET A 15 -12.09 0.69 -9.33
CA MET A 15 -10.88 -0.07 -9.05
C MET A 15 -10.16 0.40 -7.79
N LEU A 16 -10.07 1.72 -7.56
CA LEU A 16 -9.46 2.31 -6.38
C LEU A 16 -10.22 1.93 -5.12
N THR A 17 -11.54 2.09 -5.09
CA THR A 17 -12.36 1.82 -3.91
C THR A 17 -12.36 0.33 -3.52
N THR A 18 -12.42 -0.57 -4.49
CA THR A 18 -12.38 -2.02 -4.22
C THR A 18 -11.01 -2.51 -3.77
N ASN A 19 -9.92 -2.00 -4.34
CA ASN A 19 -8.56 -2.36 -3.92
C ASN A 19 -8.24 -1.88 -2.50
N VAL A 20 -8.58 -0.64 -2.18
CA VAL A 20 -8.35 -0.06 -0.84
C VAL A 20 -9.15 -0.83 0.21
N GLY A 21 -10.44 -1.09 -0.03
CA GLY A 21 -11.27 -1.86 0.89
C GLY A 21 -10.71 -3.25 1.18
N ARG A 22 -10.21 -3.95 0.16
CA ARG A 22 -9.62 -5.28 0.33
C ARG A 22 -8.32 -5.26 1.14
N GLN A 23 -7.44 -4.31 0.88
CA GLN A 23 -6.17 -4.21 1.60
C GLN A 23 -6.38 -3.84 3.07
N ILE A 24 -7.30 -2.94 3.35
CA ILE A 24 -7.59 -2.51 4.72
C ILE A 24 -8.28 -3.61 5.51
N MET A 25 -9.25 -4.34 4.93
CA MET A 25 -10.03 -5.35 5.66
C MET A 25 -9.37 -6.74 5.70
N GLY A 26 -8.61 -7.12 4.70
CA GLY A 26 -8.04 -8.47 4.59
C GLY A 26 -7.00 -8.78 5.67
N ILE A 27 -6.15 -7.82 6.00
CA ILE A 27 -5.11 -7.99 7.03
C ILE A 27 -5.71 -8.09 8.44
N PRO A 28 -6.58 -7.16 8.90
CA PRO A 28 -7.23 -7.28 10.19
C PRO A 28 -8.04 -8.57 10.34
N ALA A 29 -8.83 -8.94 9.35
CA ALA A 29 -9.64 -10.17 9.39
C ALA A 29 -8.78 -11.43 9.58
N ALA A 30 -7.64 -11.52 8.88
CA ALA A 30 -6.70 -12.61 9.06
C ALA A 30 -6.06 -12.63 10.46
N GLN A 31 -5.79 -11.45 11.02
CA GLN A 31 -5.18 -11.30 12.35
C GLN A 31 -6.17 -11.60 13.49
N GLU A 32 -7.44 -11.32 13.31
CA GLU A 32 -8.50 -11.63 14.31
C GLU A 32 -8.68 -13.13 14.51
N VAL A 33 -8.59 -13.91 13.43
CA VAL A 33 -8.76 -15.37 13.48
C VAL A 33 -7.49 -16.06 13.99
N THR A 34 -6.34 -15.37 13.99
CA THR A 34 -5.06 -16.00 14.28
C THR A 34 -4.62 -15.77 15.73
N PRO A 35 -4.19 -16.82 16.47
CA PRO A 35 -3.61 -16.69 17.82
C PRO A 35 -2.37 -15.78 17.83
N ASN A 36 -2.16 -15.02 18.91
CA ASN A 36 -1.08 -14.03 19.04
C ASN A 36 0.32 -14.58 18.68
N LYS A 37 0.59 -15.85 19.00
CA LYS A 37 1.88 -16.51 18.72
C LYS A 37 2.13 -16.73 17.21
N LEU A 38 1.07 -16.89 16.43
CA LEU A 38 1.13 -17.20 14.99
C LEU A 38 0.93 -15.98 14.08
N ARG A 39 0.58 -14.81 14.64
CA ARG A 39 0.35 -13.57 13.87
C ARG A 39 1.49 -13.20 12.92
N PRO A 40 2.79 -13.24 13.32
CA PRO A 40 3.87 -12.95 12.38
C PRO A 40 3.93 -13.94 11.21
N TRP A 41 3.64 -15.21 11.48
CA TRP A 41 3.56 -16.24 10.44
C TRP A 41 2.42 -15.98 9.46
N THR A 42 1.25 -15.66 9.96
CA THR A 42 0.07 -15.35 9.14
C THR A 42 0.33 -14.14 8.26
N MET A 43 1.01 -13.11 8.78
CA MET A 43 1.42 -11.95 7.99
C MET A 43 2.42 -12.35 6.90
N GLY A 44 3.46 -13.08 7.24
CA GLY A 44 4.45 -13.55 6.26
C GLY A 44 3.82 -14.39 5.15
N PHE A 45 2.93 -15.30 5.51
CA PHE A 45 2.22 -16.16 4.54
C PHE A 45 1.26 -15.35 3.66
N SER A 46 0.48 -14.45 4.26
CA SER A 46 -0.46 -13.58 3.53
C SER A 46 0.27 -12.69 2.53
N GLN A 47 1.40 -12.10 2.92
CA GLN A 47 2.22 -11.27 2.06
C GLN A 47 2.91 -12.07 0.95
N ALA A 48 3.43 -13.26 1.25
CA ALA A 48 4.01 -14.14 0.25
C ALA A 48 2.98 -14.52 -0.82
N PHE A 49 1.78 -14.92 -0.39
CA PHE A 49 0.68 -15.26 -1.30
C PHE A 49 0.26 -14.05 -2.15
N ALA A 50 0.09 -12.87 -1.53
CA ALA A 50 -0.23 -11.64 -2.25
C ALA A 50 0.83 -11.31 -3.31
N SER A 51 2.12 -11.44 -2.97
CA SER A 51 3.21 -11.19 -3.91
C SER A 51 3.23 -12.21 -5.06
N CYS A 52 2.92 -13.48 -4.83
CA CYS A 52 2.76 -14.46 -5.90
C CYS A 52 1.63 -14.07 -6.87
N CYS A 53 0.51 -13.57 -6.34
CA CYS A 53 -0.59 -13.06 -7.16
C CYS A 53 -0.17 -11.80 -7.97
N VAL A 54 0.66 -10.92 -7.39
CA VAL A 54 1.20 -9.76 -8.10
C VAL A 54 2.13 -10.19 -9.24
N ILE A 55 2.99 -11.19 -9.04
CA ILE A 55 3.84 -11.74 -10.09
C ILE A 55 2.98 -12.28 -11.25
N ALA A 56 2.01 -13.11 -10.95
CA ALA A 56 1.11 -13.66 -11.97
C ALA A 56 0.33 -12.57 -12.71
N GLY A 57 -0.14 -11.55 -11.96
CA GLY A 57 -0.83 -10.38 -12.52
C GLY A 57 0.07 -9.53 -13.44
N THR A 58 1.31 -9.28 -13.05
CA THR A 58 2.27 -8.48 -13.81
C THR A 58 2.65 -9.17 -15.12
N LEU A 59 2.98 -10.45 -15.06
CA LEU A 59 3.30 -11.25 -16.26
C LEU A 59 2.08 -11.40 -17.16
N GLY A 60 0.92 -11.66 -16.59
CA GLY A 60 -0.35 -11.76 -17.32
C GLY A 60 -0.72 -10.45 -18.00
N ALA A 61 -0.59 -9.32 -17.32
CA ALA A 61 -0.86 -7.99 -17.89
C ALA A 61 0.09 -7.69 -19.06
N GLY A 62 1.39 -8.00 -18.92
CA GLY A 62 2.36 -7.87 -20.03
C GLY A 62 1.97 -8.73 -21.24
N ALA A 63 1.54 -9.96 -21.00
CA ALA A 63 1.08 -10.84 -22.08
C ALA A 63 -0.21 -10.35 -22.76
N PHE A 64 -1.19 -9.86 -21.98
CA PHE A 64 -2.42 -9.29 -22.54
C PHE A 64 -2.15 -8.06 -23.41
N VAL A 65 -1.25 -7.17 -22.98
CA VAL A 65 -0.86 -5.99 -23.77
C VAL A 65 -0.20 -6.41 -25.08
N LYS A 66 0.64 -7.45 -25.06
CA LYS A 66 1.37 -7.91 -26.26
C LYS A 66 0.52 -8.69 -27.24
N TYR A 67 -0.29 -9.65 -26.76
CA TYR A 67 -0.96 -10.64 -27.62
C TYR A 67 -2.45 -10.40 -27.84
N GLN A 68 -3.09 -9.60 -26.95
CA GLN A 68 -4.53 -9.41 -26.99
C GLN A 68 -4.89 -7.91 -26.93
N SER A 69 -5.40 -7.47 -25.78
CA SER A 69 -5.79 -6.10 -25.51
C SER A 69 -5.67 -5.85 -24.01
N TRP A 70 -5.24 -4.64 -23.64
CA TRP A 70 -5.19 -4.20 -22.25
C TRP A 70 -6.54 -4.33 -21.49
N ARG A 71 -7.67 -4.38 -22.23
CA ARG A 71 -9.01 -4.55 -21.67
C ARG A 71 -9.20 -5.88 -20.95
N TRP A 72 -8.53 -6.93 -21.39
CA TRP A 72 -8.59 -8.25 -20.77
C TRP A 72 -8.08 -8.26 -19.32
N SER A 73 -7.13 -7.41 -18.98
CA SER A 73 -6.66 -7.24 -17.61
C SER A 73 -7.79 -6.75 -16.67
N TYR A 74 -8.66 -5.86 -17.16
CA TYR A 74 -9.81 -5.39 -16.38
C TYR A 74 -10.91 -6.45 -16.23
N TYR A 75 -11.18 -7.23 -17.29
CA TYR A 75 -12.15 -8.33 -17.20
C TYR A 75 -11.68 -9.40 -16.22
N LEU A 76 -10.41 -9.77 -16.26
CA LEU A 76 -9.83 -10.72 -15.31
C LEU A 76 -9.95 -10.21 -13.87
N ASN A 77 -9.60 -8.93 -13.62
CA ASN A 77 -9.75 -8.32 -12.31
C ASN A 77 -11.22 -8.33 -11.84
N ALA A 78 -12.16 -7.95 -12.69
CA ALA A 78 -13.57 -7.98 -12.36
C ALA A 78 -14.06 -9.40 -12.00
N PHE A 79 -13.61 -10.42 -12.72
CA PHE A 79 -13.91 -11.81 -12.43
C PHE A 79 -13.34 -12.26 -11.07
N VAL A 80 -12.06 -11.95 -10.80
CA VAL A 80 -11.40 -12.31 -9.53
C VAL A 80 -12.07 -11.62 -8.35
N TYR A 81 -12.41 -10.33 -8.48
CA TYR A 81 -13.14 -9.62 -7.40
C TYR A 81 -14.55 -10.15 -7.20
N GLY A 82 -15.27 -10.46 -8.29
CA GLY A 82 -16.61 -11.03 -8.22
C GLY A 82 -16.62 -12.39 -7.52
N THR A 83 -15.69 -13.26 -7.89
CA THR A 83 -15.55 -14.58 -7.22
C THR A 83 -15.14 -14.42 -5.75
N SER A 84 -14.21 -13.51 -5.43
CA SER A 84 -13.82 -13.23 -4.05
C SER A 84 -14.99 -12.70 -3.21
N ALA A 85 -15.80 -11.80 -3.75
CA ALA A 85 -16.99 -11.28 -3.07
C ALA A 85 -18.02 -12.39 -2.81
N THR A 86 -18.23 -13.26 -3.77
CA THR A 86 -19.11 -14.42 -3.65
C THR A 86 -18.63 -15.38 -2.56
N LEU A 87 -17.32 -15.70 -2.55
CA LEU A 87 -16.73 -16.56 -1.52
C LEU A 87 -16.87 -15.95 -0.12
N VAL A 88 -16.58 -14.67 0.04
CA VAL A 88 -16.74 -13.98 1.31
C VAL A 88 -18.21 -13.99 1.76
N PHE A 89 -19.13 -13.74 0.85
CA PHE A 89 -20.57 -13.71 1.18
C PHE A 89 -21.08 -15.07 1.69
N PHE A 90 -20.67 -16.16 1.07
CA PHE A 90 -21.17 -17.50 1.43
C PHE A 90 -20.39 -18.17 2.56
N PHE A 91 -19.08 -17.96 2.65
CA PHE A 91 -18.20 -18.74 3.54
C PHE A 91 -17.66 -17.93 4.73
N TYR A 92 -17.60 -16.60 4.64
CA TYR A 92 -17.06 -15.80 5.73
C TYR A 92 -18.12 -15.47 6.76
N HIS A 93 -18.06 -16.15 7.90
CA HIS A 93 -18.90 -15.88 9.06
C HIS A 93 -18.01 -15.34 10.18
N PRO A 94 -17.89 -14.00 10.32
CA PRO A 94 -17.04 -13.42 11.35
C PRO A 94 -17.56 -13.82 12.73
N PRO A 95 -16.66 -14.09 13.70
CA PRO A 95 -17.05 -14.37 15.07
C PRO A 95 -17.86 -13.18 15.60
N PRO A 96 -18.86 -13.42 16.47
CA PRO A 96 -19.67 -12.35 17.04
C PRO A 96 -18.79 -11.48 17.95
N THR A 97 -18.23 -10.42 17.38
CA THR A 97 -17.55 -9.36 18.12
C THR A 97 -18.58 -8.65 19.01
N GLY A 98 -18.17 -8.16 20.19
CA GLY A 98 -19.05 -7.48 21.13
C GLY A 98 -19.90 -6.35 20.52
N LEU A 99 -19.43 -5.75 19.42
CA LEU A 99 -20.16 -4.77 18.62
C LEU A 99 -21.41 -5.34 17.93
N ARG A 100 -21.44 -6.63 17.56
CA ARG A 100 -22.61 -7.26 16.94
C ARG A 100 -23.69 -7.57 17.99
N ARG A 101 -23.33 -7.66 19.27
CA ARG A 101 -24.28 -7.79 20.39
C ARG A 101 -25.09 -6.51 20.62
N GLN A 102 -24.65 -5.41 20.02
CA GLN A 102 -25.24 -4.07 20.13
C GLN A 102 -25.88 -3.64 18.79
N GLN A 103 -26.76 -4.46 18.22
CA GLN A 103 -27.45 -4.15 16.95
C GLN A 103 -28.29 -2.85 16.96
N GLY A 104 -28.43 -2.18 18.11
CA GLY A 104 -29.01 -0.83 18.23
C GLY A 104 -28.03 0.32 17.96
N GLN A 105 -26.72 0.06 17.83
CA GLN A 105 -25.65 1.07 17.86
C GLN A 105 -25.02 1.44 16.51
N LEU A 106 -25.45 0.89 15.38
CA LEU A 106 -24.92 1.33 14.08
C LEU A 106 -25.11 2.84 13.87
N ARG A 107 -26.25 3.37 14.29
CA ARG A 107 -26.54 4.81 14.23
C ARG A 107 -25.63 5.60 15.18
N GLU A 108 -25.34 5.07 16.35
CA GLU A 108 -24.45 5.68 17.32
C GLU A 108 -22.99 5.64 16.86
N ILE A 109 -22.55 4.51 16.28
CA ILE A 109 -21.21 4.40 15.68
C ILE A 109 -21.05 5.37 14.50
N LEU A 110 -22.06 5.43 13.62
CA LEU A 110 -22.04 6.36 12.48
C LEU A 110 -22.10 7.83 12.93
N SER A 111 -22.76 8.14 14.03
CA SER A 111 -22.80 9.52 14.55
C SER A 111 -21.47 9.94 15.21
N LYS A 112 -20.62 8.99 15.62
CA LYS A 112 -19.29 9.25 16.18
C LYS A 112 -18.20 9.40 15.10
N VAL A 113 -18.51 9.07 13.83
CA VAL A 113 -17.57 9.22 12.73
C VAL A 113 -17.39 10.70 12.42
N ASP A 114 -16.17 11.16 12.45
CA ASP A 114 -15.80 12.52 12.07
C ASP A 114 -15.81 12.71 10.54
N TYR A 115 -17.01 12.94 9.99
CA TYR A 115 -17.18 13.17 8.56
C TYR A 115 -16.48 14.44 8.09
N PHE A 116 -16.40 15.47 8.93
CA PHE A 116 -15.74 16.71 8.57
C PHE A 116 -14.22 16.52 8.46
N GLY A 117 -13.60 15.86 9.44
CA GLY A 117 -12.18 15.52 9.40
C GLY A 117 -11.85 14.63 8.19
N ILE A 118 -12.68 13.61 7.89
CA ILE A 118 -12.48 12.75 6.71
C ILE A 118 -12.51 13.58 5.42
N PHE A 119 -13.50 14.46 5.26
CA PHE A 119 -13.62 15.29 4.06
C PHE A 119 -12.46 16.27 3.93
N LEU A 120 -12.08 16.91 5.03
CA LEU A 120 -10.97 17.84 5.06
C LEU A 120 -9.64 17.15 4.72
N PHE A 121 -9.37 16.01 5.33
CA PHE A 121 -8.16 15.21 5.08
C PHE A 121 -8.10 14.70 3.64
N ALA A 122 -9.16 14.04 3.16
CA ALA A 122 -9.22 13.50 1.81
C ALA A 122 -9.15 14.60 0.75
N GLY A 123 -9.86 15.72 0.94
CA GLY A 123 -9.84 16.85 0.05
C GLY A 123 -8.48 17.54 -0.04
N SER A 124 -7.79 17.66 1.10
CA SER A 124 -6.44 18.24 1.18
C SER A 124 -5.41 17.38 0.47
N ILE A 125 -5.43 16.06 0.70
CA ILE A 125 -4.53 15.13 0.00
C ILE A 125 -4.84 15.10 -1.50
N ALA A 126 -6.10 15.06 -1.89
CA ALA A 126 -6.48 15.08 -3.30
C ALA A 126 -5.99 16.36 -3.99
N SER A 127 -6.16 17.52 -3.35
CA SER A 127 -5.68 18.80 -3.86
C SER A 127 -4.16 18.84 -4.02
N LEU A 128 -3.43 18.30 -3.04
CA LEU A 128 -1.96 18.19 -3.09
C LEU A 128 -1.51 17.27 -4.25
N LEU A 129 -2.14 16.10 -4.40
CA LEU A 129 -1.82 15.15 -5.46
C LEU A 129 -2.13 15.72 -6.85
N ILE A 130 -3.22 16.48 -7.00
CA ILE A 130 -3.56 17.19 -8.23
C ILE A 130 -2.47 18.21 -8.57
N ALA A 131 -2.01 18.99 -7.58
CA ALA A 131 -0.95 19.96 -7.78
C ALA A 131 0.35 19.31 -8.26
N LEU A 132 0.75 18.20 -7.62
CA LEU A 132 1.96 17.47 -7.98
C LEU A 132 1.88 16.80 -9.37
N THR A 133 0.71 16.28 -9.75
CA THR A 133 0.49 15.66 -11.07
C THR A 133 0.39 16.68 -12.19
N TRP A 134 -0.11 17.87 -11.94
CA TRP A 134 -0.19 18.92 -12.95
C TRP A 134 1.11 19.70 -13.11
N GLY A 135 1.92 19.77 -12.02
CA GLY A 135 3.16 20.53 -12.01
C GLY A 135 4.23 19.94 -12.93
N GLY A 136 4.70 20.73 -13.89
CA GLY A 136 5.78 20.36 -14.80
C GLY A 136 5.35 19.63 -16.06
N ASP A 137 4.22 18.92 -16.04
CA ASP A 137 3.70 18.15 -17.19
C ASP A 137 2.58 18.94 -17.91
N THR A 138 1.45 19.14 -17.22
CA THR A 138 0.27 19.81 -17.81
C THR A 138 0.35 21.34 -17.72
N TYR A 139 0.88 21.85 -16.64
CA TYR A 139 1.07 23.28 -16.39
C TYR A 139 2.46 23.55 -15.79
N PRO A 140 3.10 24.70 -16.13
CA PRO A 140 4.35 25.07 -15.49
C PRO A 140 4.14 25.29 -13.97
N TRP A 141 5.16 24.99 -13.19
CA TRP A 141 5.11 25.11 -11.73
C TRP A 141 4.73 26.52 -11.23
N SER A 142 5.03 27.55 -12.04
CA SER A 142 4.65 28.95 -11.78
C SER A 142 3.18 29.26 -12.07
N SER A 143 2.40 28.30 -12.58
CA SER A 143 0.99 28.50 -12.91
C SER A 143 0.16 28.70 -11.64
N GLY A 144 -0.72 29.69 -11.64
CA GLY A 144 -1.62 29.95 -10.52
C GLY A 144 -2.51 28.76 -10.13
N LYS A 145 -2.83 27.88 -11.08
CA LYS A 145 -3.63 26.66 -10.81
C LYS A 145 -2.84 25.64 -9.97
N VAL A 146 -1.55 25.46 -10.29
CA VAL A 146 -0.68 24.52 -9.55
C VAL A 146 -0.39 25.07 -8.15
N ILE A 147 -0.04 26.38 -8.07
CA ILE A 147 0.24 27.04 -6.80
C ILE A 147 -1.01 27.06 -5.90
N ALA A 148 -2.19 27.38 -6.46
CA ALA A 148 -3.42 27.40 -5.68
C ALA A 148 -3.78 26.02 -5.12
N SER A 149 -3.73 24.95 -5.94
CA SER A 149 -4.01 23.60 -5.46
C SER A 149 -2.96 23.10 -4.45
N LEU A 150 -1.70 23.48 -4.60
CA LEU A 150 -0.64 23.16 -3.64
C LEU A 150 -0.85 23.87 -2.31
N VAL A 151 -1.16 25.16 -2.34
CA VAL A 151 -1.44 25.95 -1.12
C VAL A 151 -2.70 25.43 -0.43
N VAL A 152 -3.78 25.16 -1.17
CA VAL A 152 -5.02 24.61 -0.60
C VAL A 152 -4.76 23.21 0.01
N GLY A 153 -3.99 22.37 -0.65
CA GLY A 153 -3.63 21.05 -0.13
C GLY A 153 -2.79 21.13 1.16
N CYS A 154 -1.74 21.93 1.15
CA CYS A 154 -0.88 22.13 2.35
C CYS A 154 -1.63 22.81 3.50
N ALA A 155 -2.34 23.90 3.22
CA ALA A 155 -3.13 24.61 4.23
C ALA A 155 -4.25 23.73 4.80
N GLY A 156 -4.89 22.92 3.95
CA GLY A 156 -5.90 21.98 4.38
C GLY A 156 -5.35 20.87 5.28
N LEU A 157 -4.14 20.33 5.00
CA LEU A 157 -3.48 19.36 5.89
C LEU A 157 -3.09 19.97 7.24
N VAL A 158 -2.56 21.18 7.23
CA VAL A 158 -2.26 21.91 8.47
C VAL A 158 -3.57 22.19 9.24
N GLY A 159 -4.60 22.65 8.53
CA GLY A 159 -5.93 22.89 9.11
C GLY A 159 -6.55 21.60 9.69
N PHE A 160 -6.38 20.45 9.00
CA PHE A 160 -6.80 19.15 9.54
C PHE A 160 -6.04 18.79 10.82
N GLY A 161 -4.73 18.96 10.85
CA GLY A 161 -3.93 18.71 12.05
C GLY A 161 -4.34 19.59 13.23
N LEU A 162 -4.60 20.88 13.00
CA LEU A 162 -5.10 21.79 14.02
C LEU A 162 -6.52 21.44 14.47
N TYR A 163 -7.39 21.06 13.53
CA TYR A 163 -8.75 20.62 13.83
C TYR A 163 -8.76 19.38 14.71
N GLU A 164 -7.98 18.35 14.34
CA GLU A 164 -7.83 17.11 15.10
C GLU A 164 -7.29 17.37 16.51
N TRP A 165 -6.30 18.29 16.64
CA TRP A 165 -5.69 18.63 17.92
C TRP A 165 -6.60 19.43 18.84
N LEU A 166 -7.36 20.42 18.31
CA LEU A 166 -8.08 21.40 19.12
C LEU A 166 -9.56 21.03 19.34
N PHE A 167 -10.18 20.37 18.37
CA PHE A 167 -11.65 20.23 18.35
C PHE A 167 -12.13 18.78 18.51
N THR A 168 -11.26 17.80 18.32
CA THR A 168 -11.71 16.41 18.25
C THR A 168 -11.08 15.57 19.36
N SER A 169 -11.91 15.00 20.25
CA SER A 169 -11.48 14.03 21.28
C SER A 169 -11.54 12.59 20.80
N GLU A 170 -12.43 12.27 19.84
CA GLU A 170 -12.62 10.96 19.20
C GLU A 170 -12.54 11.15 17.68
N GLY A 171 -11.36 11.60 17.15
CA GLY A 171 -11.14 11.86 15.74
C GLY A 171 -10.71 10.63 14.94
N ILE A 172 -10.22 10.88 13.70
CA ILE A 172 -9.65 9.85 12.83
C ILE A 172 -8.43 9.21 13.51
N PHE A 173 -7.65 10.02 14.22
CA PHE A 173 -6.49 9.58 14.98
C PHE A 173 -6.79 9.61 16.48
N ASP A 174 -6.90 8.45 17.12
CA ASP A 174 -6.99 8.36 18.58
C ASP A 174 -5.71 8.92 19.21
N HIS A 175 -5.84 10.02 19.97
CA HIS A 175 -4.71 10.71 20.61
C HIS A 175 -3.91 9.80 21.54
N ARG A 176 -4.56 8.79 22.13
CA ARG A 176 -3.92 7.78 23.00
C ARG A 176 -2.84 6.98 22.28
N LEU A 177 -2.99 6.78 20.97
CA LEU A 177 -1.98 6.10 20.16
C LEU A 177 -0.69 6.92 20.03
N PHE A 178 -0.80 8.25 20.05
CA PHE A 178 0.33 9.17 19.94
C PHE A 178 1.06 9.44 21.28
N GLU A 179 0.46 9.08 22.41
CA GLU A 179 1.12 9.16 23.73
C GLU A 179 2.38 8.28 23.77
N THR A 180 2.39 7.20 22.99
CA THR A 180 3.55 6.33 22.88
C THR A 180 4.47 6.74 21.75
N ARG A 181 5.74 7.00 22.07
CA ARG A 181 6.78 7.40 21.10
C ARG A 181 6.95 6.44 19.93
N ASN A 182 6.61 5.18 20.09
CA ASN A 182 6.81 4.14 19.08
C ASN A 182 5.80 4.23 17.93
N PHE A 183 4.57 4.68 18.20
CA PHE A 183 3.51 4.74 17.19
C PHE A 183 3.79 5.74 16.06
N PRO A 184 4.11 7.03 16.33
CA PRO A 184 4.39 7.99 15.25
C PRO A 184 5.64 7.62 14.44
N ILE A 185 6.66 7.04 15.08
CA ILE A 185 7.85 6.54 14.37
C ILE A 185 7.48 5.40 13.44
N LEU A 186 6.68 4.45 13.90
CA LEU A 186 6.23 3.32 13.07
C LEU A 186 5.36 3.80 11.92
N LEU A 187 4.45 4.75 12.15
CA LEU A 187 3.60 5.35 11.12
C LEU A 187 4.45 6.03 10.03
N PHE A 188 5.48 6.79 10.43
CA PHE A 188 6.43 7.40 9.51
C PHE A 188 7.17 6.34 8.68
N VAL A 189 7.66 5.29 9.31
CA VAL A 189 8.34 4.18 8.62
C VAL A 189 7.40 3.48 7.63
N CYS A 190 6.15 3.21 7.99
CA CYS A 190 5.16 2.64 7.08
C CYS A 190 4.89 3.55 5.87
N THR A 191 4.83 4.85 6.09
CA THR A 191 4.63 5.83 5.01
C THR A 191 5.82 5.82 4.04
N VAL A 192 7.04 5.87 4.56
CA VAL A 192 8.27 5.79 3.75
C VAL A 192 8.36 4.46 3.01
N ASP A 193 8.04 3.34 3.66
CA ASP A 193 8.05 2.01 3.03
C ASP A 193 7.03 1.92 1.89
N GLY A 194 5.81 2.43 2.10
CA GLY A 194 4.79 2.50 1.04
C GLY A 194 5.22 3.38 -0.14
N MET A 195 5.83 4.54 0.11
CA MET A 195 6.37 5.41 -0.93
C MET A 195 7.48 4.73 -1.73
N LEU A 196 8.41 4.06 -1.04
CA LEU A 196 9.51 3.35 -1.69
C LEU A 196 9.01 2.15 -2.50
N LEU A 197 8.11 1.35 -1.95
CA LEU A 197 7.59 0.16 -2.62
C LEU A 197 6.86 0.51 -3.92
N LEU A 198 5.96 1.48 -3.89
CA LEU A 198 5.23 1.91 -5.07
C LEU A 198 6.11 2.75 -6.01
N GLY A 199 6.88 3.69 -5.47
CA GLY A 199 7.75 4.57 -6.23
C GLY A 199 8.81 3.80 -7.01
N VAL A 200 9.54 2.90 -6.34
CA VAL A 200 10.57 2.08 -7.01
C VAL A 200 9.94 1.16 -8.06
N ASN A 201 8.77 0.57 -7.79
CA ASN A 201 8.09 -0.29 -8.76
C ASN A 201 7.75 0.46 -10.06
N VAL A 202 7.19 1.66 -9.95
CA VAL A 202 6.80 2.49 -11.12
C VAL A 202 8.03 3.04 -11.83
N LEU A 203 8.95 3.64 -11.08
CA LEU A 203 10.16 4.26 -11.64
C LEU A 203 11.08 3.23 -12.27
N PHE A 204 11.24 2.05 -11.65
CA PHE A 204 12.05 0.98 -12.20
C PHE A 204 11.46 0.40 -13.49
N ALA A 205 10.12 0.23 -13.56
CA ALA A 205 9.46 -0.17 -14.79
C ALA A 205 9.68 0.85 -15.92
N GLN A 206 9.58 2.14 -15.61
CA GLN A 206 9.84 3.23 -16.54
C GLN A 206 11.29 3.27 -16.98
N GLN A 207 12.24 3.16 -16.05
CA GLN A 207 13.68 3.10 -16.34
C GLN A 207 14.01 1.96 -17.30
N ILE A 208 13.42 0.78 -17.10
CA ILE A 208 13.63 -0.36 -18.02
C ILE A 208 13.01 -0.10 -19.39
N ALA A 209 11.85 0.55 -19.43
CA ALA A 209 11.19 0.90 -20.69
C ALA A 209 12.01 1.90 -21.51
N ASP A 210 12.60 2.89 -20.86
CA ASP A 210 13.36 3.96 -21.51
C ASP A 210 14.77 3.51 -21.91
N MET A 211 15.44 2.67 -21.08
CA MET A 211 16.85 2.31 -21.30
C MET A 211 17.05 1.01 -22.10
N PHE A 212 16.16 0.02 -21.96
CA PHE A 212 16.43 -1.32 -22.47
C PHE A 212 15.43 -1.81 -23.51
N THR A 213 14.12 -1.62 -23.32
CA THR A 213 13.11 -2.23 -24.20
C THR A 213 11.72 -1.65 -24.01
N THR A 214 11.01 -1.49 -25.11
CA THR A 214 9.59 -1.12 -25.14
C THR A 214 8.63 -2.34 -25.08
N ASP A 215 9.18 -3.58 -25.08
CA ASP A 215 8.37 -4.80 -25.05
C ASP A 215 7.83 -5.04 -23.63
N ALA A 216 6.50 -4.93 -23.46
CA ALA A 216 5.81 -5.07 -22.20
C ALA A 216 6.11 -6.39 -21.47
N VAL A 217 6.31 -7.49 -22.21
CA VAL A 217 6.65 -8.79 -21.60
C VAL A 217 8.06 -8.79 -21.03
N LYS A 218 9.02 -8.18 -21.73
CA LYS A 218 10.39 -8.07 -21.25
C LYS A 218 10.47 -7.16 -20.01
N ILE A 219 9.75 -6.05 -20.00
CA ILE A 219 9.66 -5.18 -18.82
C ILE A 219 9.11 -5.97 -17.63
N ALA A 220 8.01 -6.70 -17.81
CA ALA A 220 7.44 -7.56 -16.77
C ALA A 220 8.43 -8.63 -16.25
N THR A 221 9.23 -9.21 -17.14
CA THR A 221 10.26 -10.22 -16.76
C THR A 221 11.39 -9.60 -15.93
N VAL A 222 11.80 -8.36 -16.20
CA VAL A 222 12.85 -7.67 -15.42
C VAL A 222 12.34 -7.29 -14.02
N LEU A 223 11.04 -7.04 -13.85
CA LEU A 223 10.41 -6.80 -12.56
C LEU A 223 10.22 -8.07 -11.72
N THR A 224 10.16 -9.24 -12.36
CA THR A 224 9.87 -10.51 -11.67
C THR A 224 10.86 -10.87 -10.55
N PRO A 225 12.19 -10.69 -10.65
CA PRO A 225 13.13 -10.99 -9.56
C PRO A 225 12.87 -10.19 -8.29
N PHE A 226 12.56 -8.91 -8.40
CA PHE A 226 12.16 -8.09 -7.26
C PHE A 226 10.92 -8.66 -6.57
N LEU A 227 9.87 -8.96 -7.33
CA LEU A 227 8.62 -9.50 -6.80
C LEU A 227 8.80 -10.89 -6.18
N THR A 228 9.61 -11.75 -6.80
CA THR A 228 9.89 -13.11 -6.28
C THR A 228 10.70 -13.08 -4.99
N THR A 229 11.75 -12.28 -4.92
CA THR A 229 12.56 -12.17 -3.71
C THR A 229 11.79 -11.52 -2.57
N SER A 230 10.92 -10.54 -2.86
CA SER A 230 9.99 -9.99 -1.88
C SER A 230 8.99 -11.05 -1.39
N ALA A 231 8.38 -11.83 -2.28
CA ALA A 231 7.43 -12.89 -1.92
C ALA A 231 8.05 -13.95 -1.01
N PHE A 232 9.16 -14.55 -1.47
CA PHE A 232 9.83 -15.61 -0.72
C PHE A 232 10.54 -15.09 0.53
N GLY A 233 10.98 -13.84 0.55
CA GLY A 233 11.58 -13.19 1.71
C GLY A 233 10.61 -12.95 2.87
N CYS A 234 9.30 -12.80 2.62
CA CYS A 234 8.31 -12.58 3.67
C CYS A 234 8.18 -13.76 4.64
N LEU A 235 8.31 -15.00 4.16
CA LEU A 235 8.22 -16.19 5.01
C LEU A 235 9.37 -16.27 6.04
N PRO A 236 10.66 -16.25 5.62
CA PRO A 236 11.76 -16.25 6.59
C PRO A 236 11.75 -14.99 7.46
N ALA A 237 11.36 -13.82 6.96
CA ALA A 237 11.21 -12.62 7.76
C ALA A 237 10.21 -12.82 8.91
N GLY A 238 9.02 -13.37 8.62
CA GLY A 238 8.02 -13.71 9.62
C GLY A 238 8.53 -14.74 10.65
N PHE A 239 9.27 -15.76 10.19
CA PHE A 239 9.87 -16.77 11.08
C PHE A 239 10.92 -16.19 12.02
N VAL A 240 11.88 -15.44 11.46
CA VAL A 240 12.95 -14.80 12.26
C VAL A 240 12.34 -13.83 13.27
N MET A 241 11.32 -13.06 12.86
CA MET A 241 10.60 -12.15 13.74
C MET A 241 9.90 -12.87 14.88
N ALA A 242 9.23 -14.00 14.61
CA ALA A 242 8.57 -14.81 15.63
C ALA A 242 9.56 -15.37 16.68
N ARG A 243 10.80 -15.66 16.27
CA ARG A 243 11.85 -16.20 17.14
C ARG A 243 12.62 -15.14 17.92
N THR A 244 13.07 -14.09 17.24
CA THR A 244 13.98 -13.09 17.83
C THR A 244 13.26 -12.03 18.64
N LYS A 245 12.00 -11.70 18.31
CA LYS A 245 11.22 -10.60 18.92
C LYS A 245 11.92 -9.24 18.94
N SER A 246 13.03 -9.07 18.22
CA SER A 246 13.82 -7.84 18.15
C SER A 246 13.43 -7.02 16.92
N TYR A 247 12.22 -6.50 16.91
CA TYR A 247 11.61 -5.78 15.79
C TYR A 247 12.44 -4.56 15.35
N ARG A 248 12.99 -3.81 16.33
CA ARG A 248 13.73 -2.58 16.07
C ARG A 248 15.00 -2.82 15.24
N VAL A 249 15.81 -3.80 15.64
CA VAL A 249 17.09 -4.10 14.95
C VAL A 249 16.81 -4.60 13.54
N MET A 250 15.86 -5.52 13.38
CA MET A 250 15.49 -6.06 12.07
C MET A 250 14.98 -4.94 11.13
N LEU A 251 14.15 -4.03 11.63
CA LEU A 251 13.59 -2.94 10.83
C LEU A 251 14.69 -1.96 10.39
N VAL A 252 15.60 -1.57 11.31
CA VAL A 252 16.73 -0.67 10.97
C VAL A 252 17.65 -1.32 9.93
N CYS A 253 18.01 -2.58 10.11
CA CYS A 253 18.84 -3.30 9.14
C CYS A 253 18.16 -3.39 7.76
N ALA A 254 16.86 -3.66 7.73
CA ALA A 254 16.11 -3.75 6.47
C ALA A 254 16.00 -2.40 5.76
N LEU A 255 15.76 -1.31 6.49
CA LEU A 255 15.72 0.04 5.93
C LEU A 255 17.09 0.47 5.36
N LEU A 256 18.18 0.19 6.08
CA LEU A 256 19.53 0.46 5.59
C LEU A 256 19.85 -0.37 4.34
N TRP A 257 19.42 -1.63 4.32
CA TRP A 257 19.55 -2.51 3.16
C TRP A 257 18.77 -1.97 1.96
N CYS A 258 17.50 -1.59 2.13
CA CYS A 258 16.70 -0.98 1.08
C CYS A 258 17.33 0.31 0.56
N SER A 259 17.80 1.19 1.44
CA SER A 259 18.47 2.44 1.06
C SER A 259 19.72 2.20 0.23
N LEU A 260 20.56 1.23 0.63
CA LEU A 260 21.78 0.87 -0.10
C LEU A 260 21.44 0.39 -1.53
N PHE A 261 20.53 -0.56 -1.67
CA PHE A 261 20.22 -1.15 -2.97
C PHE A 261 19.41 -0.23 -3.87
N THR A 262 18.57 0.63 -3.31
CA THR A 262 17.92 1.71 -4.09
C THR A 262 18.96 2.69 -4.63
N GLY A 263 19.95 3.06 -3.83
CA GLY A 263 21.07 3.88 -4.29
C GLY A 263 21.89 3.21 -5.40
N LEU A 264 22.15 1.90 -5.28
CA LEU A 264 22.88 1.13 -6.30
C LEU A 264 22.07 0.98 -7.61
N MET A 265 20.74 1.04 -7.58
CA MET A 265 19.93 1.06 -8.81
C MET A 265 20.25 2.28 -9.70
N ALA A 266 20.70 3.39 -9.13
CA ALA A 266 21.13 4.56 -9.91
C ALA A 266 22.39 4.28 -10.76
N MET A 267 23.16 3.23 -10.45
CA MET A 267 24.35 2.83 -11.21
C MET A 267 24.06 1.90 -12.41
N ILE A 268 22.78 1.59 -12.66
CA ILE A 268 22.37 0.76 -13.80
C ILE A 268 22.63 1.53 -15.08
N ASN A 269 23.37 0.91 -16.00
CA ASN A 269 23.72 1.46 -17.30
C ASN A 269 23.17 0.57 -18.42
N GLU A 270 22.92 1.14 -19.60
CA GLU A 270 22.36 0.46 -20.79
C GLU A 270 23.08 -0.83 -21.17
N GLN A 271 24.39 -0.93 -20.89
CA GLN A 271 25.23 -2.09 -21.23
C GLN A 271 25.13 -3.25 -20.24
N ARG A 272 24.48 -3.09 -19.06
CA ARG A 272 24.54 -4.04 -17.95
C ARG A 272 23.18 -4.41 -17.37
N LEU A 273 22.34 -5.00 -18.22
CA LEU A 273 21.01 -5.47 -17.81
C LEU A 273 21.06 -6.47 -16.62
N SER A 274 22.15 -7.27 -16.50
CA SER A 274 22.33 -8.21 -15.39
C SER A 274 22.39 -7.53 -14.03
N TRP A 275 22.86 -6.27 -13.95
CA TRP A 275 22.86 -5.50 -12.71
C TRP A 275 21.45 -5.09 -12.29
N ALA A 276 20.58 -4.82 -13.26
CA ALA A 276 19.16 -4.54 -12.99
C ALA A 276 18.48 -5.71 -12.29
N TYR A 277 18.72 -6.94 -12.74
CA TYR A 277 18.22 -8.15 -12.09
C TYR A 277 18.82 -8.35 -10.69
N ALA A 278 20.11 -8.13 -10.51
CA ALA A 278 20.79 -8.35 -9.24
C ALA A 278 20.33 -7.34 -8.17
N PHE A 279 20.36 -6.05 -8.49
CA PHE A 279 20.01 -5.01 -7.51
C PHE A 279 18.53 -5.01 -7.17
N SER A 280 17.65 -5.25 -8.14
CA SER A 280 16.20 -5.37 -7.89
C SER A 280 15.88 -6.57 -7.00
N SER A 281 16.54 -7.73 -7.21
CA SER A 281 16.31 -8.89 -6.35
C SER A 281 16.82 -8.68 -4.92
N LEU A 282 17.97 -8.02 -4.74
CA LEU A 282 18.50 -7.71 -3.41
C LEU A 282 17.65 -6.65 -2.68
N PHE A 283 17.12 -5.67 -3.40
CA PHE A 283 16.16 -4.72 -2.86
C PHE A 283 14.88 -5.44 -2.37
N GLY A 284 14.37 -6.42 -3.13
CA GLY A 284 13.20 -7.22 -2.77
C GLY A 284 13.32 -7.97 -1.44
N ILE A 285 14.53 -8.39 -1.05
CA ILE A 285 14.78 -9.02 0.27
C ILE A 285 14.53 -8.01 1.40
N GLY A 286 15.00 -6.77 1.23
CA GLY A 286 14.79 -5.71 2.22
C GLY A 286 13.31 -5.36 2.38
N THR A 287 12.59 -5.17 1.27
CA THR A 287 11.16 -4.83 1.29
C THR A 287 10.29 -5.93 1.90
N ALA A 288 10.68 -7.21 1.78
CA ALA A 288 9.99 -8.30 2.46
C ALA A 288 9.99 -8.14 3.99
N VAL A 289 11.09 -7.68 4.56
CA VAL A 289 11.22 -7.48 6.00
C VAL A 289 10.47 -6.22 6.45
N THR A 290 10.59 -5.11 5.71
CA THR A 290 9.93 -3.84 6.05
C THR A 290 8.41 -3.92 5.97
N THR A 291 7.86 -4.77 5.12
CA THR A 291 6.40 -4.96 4.98
C THR A 291 5.79 -5.84 6.07
N VAL A 292 6.52 -6.88 6.54
CA VAL A 292 6.00 -7.84 7.53
C VAL A 292 6.04 -7.27 8.96
N ILE A 293 7.10 -6.52 9.30
CA ILE A 293 7.32 -6.06 10.68
C ILE A 293 6.28 -5.04 11.15
N PRO A 294 6.02 -3.93 10.43
CA PRO A 294 5.07 -2.92 10.92
C PRO A 294 3.66 -3.47 11.09
N GLY A 295 3.19 -4.28 10.15
CA GLY A 295 1.86 -4.89 10.23
C GLY A 295 1.69 -5.78 11.46
N SER A 296 2.69 -6.60 11.77
CA SER A 296 2.65 -7.49 12.94
C SER A 296 2.76 -6.73 14.25
N TYR A 297 3.63 -5.73 14.32
CA TYR A 297 3.85 -4.93 15.53
C TYR A 297 2.63 -4.08 15.89
N PHE A 298 2.01 -3.47 14.90
CA PHE A 298 0.81 -2.66 15.08
C PHE A 298 -0.33 -3.45 15.74
N PHE A 299 -0.58 -4.68 15.29
CA PHE A 299 -1.62 -5.53 15.87
C PHE A 299 -1.25 -6.07 17.26
N LEU A 300 0.01 -6.35 17.52
CA LEU A 300 0.46 -6.73 18.87
C LEU A 300 0.26 -5.58 19.86
N TYR A 301 0.57 -4.37 19.43
CA TYR A 301 0.46 -3.17 20.25
C TYR A 301 -1.00 -2.81 20.57
N LEU A 302 -1.89 -2.82 19.58
CA LEU A 302 -3.33 -2.58 19.79
C LEU A 302 -3.94 -3.55 20.81
N ASN A 303 -3.54 -4.82 20.76
CA ASN A 303 -4.08 -5.82 21.67
C ASN A 303 -3.55 -5.70 23.11
N THR A 304 -2.36 -5.11 23.30
CA THR A 304 -1.79 -4.86 24.65
C THR A 304 -2.28 -3.56 25.26
N SER A 305 -2.72 -2.59 24.47
CA SER A 305 -3.27 -1.32 24.96
C SER A 305 -4.77 -1.38 25.25
N LEU A 306 -5.47 -2.40 24.76
CA LEU A 306 -6.92 -2.62 24.98
C LEU A 306 -7.21 -3.63 26.11
N CYS A 307 -6.20 -4.29 26.69
CA CYS A 307 -6.28 -5.11 27.90
C CYS A 307 -5.78 -4.34 29.12
#